data_e875e246f8f637dbb96d37777b32d284
#
_entry.id   e875e246f8f637dbb96d37777b32d284
#
_cell.length_a   1.000
_cell.length_b   1.000
_cell.length_c   1.000
_cell.angle_alpha   90.00
_cell.angle_beta   90.00
_cell.angle_gamma   90.00
#
_symmetry.space_group_name_H-M   'P 1'
#
loop_
_entity.id
_entity.type
_entity.pdbx_description
1 polymer ?
#
loop_
_entity_poly.entity_id
_entity_poly.type
_entity_poly.pdbx_seq_one_letter_code
_entity_poly.pdbx_strand_id
1 'polypeptide(L)'
;MEKLIIISSISFFVEAIIIAILLLHIRRIQKNNAANEKKNTTGPVFYCNVQSEEEKKAIENILSGIENNEFKMYLQFIVDNSTKKIMSAEALSRWDNPQKGVVGPGHYIGIMEESGLISKHDYYMFELACRQLQGWRGTQYQDISISCNFTRITLSEEDCIEKLKSICERYTFDRSKLAIEITEDAIEKDTDIAQKNVKLCKNLGFKIYLDDLGSGYTSLSNLCDYPIDVVKIDRDILLKTSTKRGKDLFSGIIALAHSLNMSVICEGVETEEQNTLLSESSCDFIQGWYYAKALPLEECEIFMESYNTNNYKKED
;
A
#
# COMPACT_ATOMS: atom_id res chain seq x y z
N MET A 1 -30.64 -52.34 -9.42
CA MET A 1 -30.94 -51.34 -10.47
C MET A 1 -31.75 -50.17 -9.95
N GLU A 2 -32.82 -50.36 -9.17
CA GLU A 2 -33.67 -49.26 -8.69
C GLU A 2 -32.95 -48.21 -7.81
N LYS A 3 -32.00 -48.57 -6.95
CA LYS A 3 -31.27 -47.62 -6.10
C LYS A 3 -30.32 -46.67 -6.90
N LEU A 4 -29.82 -47.14 -8.06
CA LEU A 4 -28.97 -46.29 -8.92
C LEU A 4 -29.80 -45.25 -9.69
N ILE A 5 -31.02 -45.59 -10.06
CA ILE A 5 -31.93 -44.71 -10.77
C ILE A 5 -32.41 -43.57 -9.82
N ILE A 6 -32.70 -43.90 -8.56
CA ILE A 6 -33.12 -42.89 -7.56
C ILE A 6 -32.00 -41.92 -7.25
N ILE A 7 -30.74 -42.36 -7.13
CA ILE A 7 -29.58 -41.46 -6.86
C ILE A 7 -29.33 -40.54 -8.05
N SER A 8 -29.44 -41.05 -9.29
CA SER A 8 -29.31 -40.24 -10.51
C SER A 8 -30.42 -39.19 -10.62
N SER A 9 -31.67 -39.53 -10.25
CA SER A 9 -32.78 -38.58 -10.28
C SER A 9 -32.65 -37.46 -9.23
N ILE A 10 -32.15 -37.77 -8.03
CA ILE A 10 -31.91 -36.78 -6.96
C ILE A 10 -30.77 -35.82 -7.38
N SER A 11 -29.68 -36.32 -7.98
CA SER A 11 -28.58 -35.49 -8.49
C SER A 11 -29.08 -34.49 -9.54
N PHE A 12 -29.91 -34.95 -10.49
CA PHE A 12 -30.48 -34.11 -11.55
C PHE A 12 -31.41 -33.02 -10.99
N PHE A 13 -32.18 -33.34 -9.94
CA PHE A 13 -33.04 -32.34 -9.26
C PHE A 13 -32.24 -31.29 -8.51
N VAL A 14 -31.15 -31.66 -7.83
CA VAL A 14 -30.27 -30.73 -7.14
C VAL A 14 -29.56 -29.80 -8.10
N GLU A 15 -29.04 -30.32 -9.22
CA GLU A 15 -28.43 -29.51 -10.30
C GLU A 15 -29.44 -28.53 -10.91
N ALA A 16 -30.66 -28.96 -11.17
CA ALA A 16 -31.73 -28.09 -11.70
C ALA A 16 -32.08 -26.96 -10.75
N ILE A 17 -32.10 -27.22 -9.44
CA ILE A 17 -32.35 -26.18 -8.40
C ILE A 17 -31.19 -25.18 -8.36
N ILE A 18 -29.94 -25.65 -8.41
CA ILE A 18 -28.74 -24.77 -8.41
C ILE A 18 -28.76 -23.88 -9.65
N ILE A 19 -29.06 -24.42 -10.82
CA ILE A 19 -29.16 -23.66 -12.07
C ILE A 19 -30.28 -22.62 -11.99
N ALA A 20 -31.45 -22.99 -11.43
CA ALA A 20 -32.55 -22.04 -11.24
C ALA A 20 -32.20 -20.88 -10.30
N ILE A 21 -31.48 -21.16 -9.22
CA ILE A 21 -31.01 -20.13 -8.28
C ILE A 21 -29.99 -19.20 -8.96
N LEU A 22 -29.06 -19.76 -9.73
CA LEU A 22 -28.07 -18.98 -10.50
C LEU A 22 -28.74 -18.10 -11.55
N LEU A 23 -29.73 -18.61 -12.27
CA LEU A 23 -30.50 -17.84 -13.26
C LEU A 23 -31.31 -16.70 -12.60
N LEU A 24 -31.87 -16.93 -11.44
CA LEU A 24 -32.56 -15.89 -10.68
C LEU A 24 -31.58 -14.81 -10.21
N HIS A 25 -30.37 -15.20 -9.80
CA HIS A 25 -29.31 -14.27 -9.39
C HIS A 25 -28.83 -13.41 -10.56
N ILE A 26 -28.56 -14.03 -11.72
CA ILE A 26 -28.20 -13.36 -12.97
C ILE A 26 -29.29 -12.38 -13.41
N ARG A 27 -30.57 -12.78 -13.39
CA ARG A 27 -31.69 -11.89 -13.71
C ARG A 27 -31.80 -10.71 -12.75
N ARG A 28 -31.49 -10.91 -11.45
CA ARG A 28 -31.48 -9.84 -10.45
C ARG A 28 -30.37 -8.84 -10.72
N ILE A 29 -29.16 -9.31 -11.08
CA ILE A 29 -28.03 -8.48 -11.46
C ILE A 29 -28.33 -7.71 -12.77
N GLN A 30 -28.86 -8.36 -13.78
CA GLN A 30 -29.25 -7.71 -15.05
C GLN A 30 -30.35 -6.64 -14.85
N LYS A 31 -31.32 -6.90 -13.97
CA LYS A 31 -32.38 -5.93 -13.66
C LYS A 31 -31.84 -4.71 -12.91
N ASN A 32 -30.86 -4.91 -12.02
CA ASN A 32 -30.17 -3.82 -11.33
C ASN A 32 -29.31 -3.00 -12.30
N ASN A 33 -28.59 -3.65 -13.22
CA ASN A 33 -27.78 -2.96 -14.24
C ASN A 33 -28.66 -2.19 -15.25
N ALA A 34 -29.78 -2.76 -15.71
CA ALA A 34 -30.73 -2.06 -16.60
C ALA A 34 -31.46 -0.88 -15.91
N ALA A 35 -31.62 -0.90 -14.59
CA ALA A 35 -32.14 0.23 -13.83
C ALA A 35 -31.09 1.37 -13.73
N ASN A 36 -29.81 1.03 -13.74
CA ASN A 36 -28.70 1.99 -13.73
C ASN A 36 -28.44 2.64 -15.09
N GLU A 37 -28.63 1.93 -16.22
CA GLU A 37 -28.42 2.49 -17.57
C GLU A 37 -29.44 3.58 -17.98
N LYS A 38 -30.62 3.62 -17.34
CA LYS A 38 -31.67 4.64 -17.66
C LYS A 38 -31.45 6.01 -17.01
N LYS A 39 -30.34 6.23 -16.28
CA LYS A 39 -30.07 7.50 -15.56
C LYS A 39 -28.83 8.26 -16.04
N ASN A 40 -28.22 7.88 -17.17
CA ASN A 40 -27.05 8.59 -17.68
C ASN A 40 -27.41 9.73 -18.61
N THR A 41 -27.55 10.93 -18.06
CA THR A 41 -27.23 12.20 -18.73
C THR A 41 -26.69 13.19 -17.68
N THR A 42 -25.48 13.72 -17.97
CA THR A 42 -24.78 14.86 -17.36
C THR A 42 -23.88 14.62 -16.14
N GLY A 43 -22.56 14.70 -16.38
CA GLY A 43 -21.50 15.01 -15.41
C GLY A 43 -21.01 13.84 -14.53
N PRO A 44 -19.77 13.87 -14.01
CA PRO A 44 -19.31 12.84 -13.09
C PRO A 44 -20.04 12.96 -11.76
N VAL A 45 -21.13 12.25 -11.62
CA VAL A 45 -21.84 12.08 -10.36
C VAL A 45 -21.15 10.92 -9.63
N PHE A 46 -20.39 11.23 -8.59
CA PHE A 46 -19.90 10.26 -7.63
C PHE A 46 -21.13 9.57 -6.99
N TYR A 47 -21.40 8.34 -7.40
CA TYR A 47 -22.41 7.51 -6.74
C TYR A 47 -21.84 6.97 -5.43
N CYS A 48 -21.93 7.78 -4.38
CA CYS A 48 -21.81 7.30 -3.02
C CYS A 48 -23.16 6.68 -2.63
N ASN A 49 -23.21 5.37 -2.43
CA ASN A 49 -24.32 4.70 -1.75
C ASN A 49 -24.24 5.00 -0.24
N VAL A 50 -24.25 6.26 0.14
CA VAL A 50 -24.25 6.68 1.54
C VAL A 50 -25.57 6.26 2.15
N GLN A 51 -25.55 5.27 3.04
CA GLN A 51 -26.73 4.68 3.64
C GLN A 51 -27.19 5.39 4.92
N SER A 52 -26.32 6.14 5.59
CA SER A 52 -26.61 6.80 6.85
C SER A 52 -26.19 8.28 6.90
N GLU A 53 -26.83 9.09 7.74
CA GLU A 53 -26.42 10.48 8.00
C GLU A 53 -25.05 10.55 8.70
N GLU A 54 -24.65 9.51 9.42
CA GLU A 54 -23.34 9.41 10.06
C GLU A 54 -22.21 9.24 9.03
N GLU A 55 -22.43 8.43 8.00
CA GLU A 55 -21.49 8.26 6.90
C GLU A 55 -21.33 9.54 6.08
N LYS A 56 -22.42 10.25 5.78
CA LYS A 56 -22.35 11.55 5.10
C LYS A 56 -21.50 12.54 5.89
N LYS A 57 -21.75 12.65 7.18
CA LYS A 57 -21.01 13.54 8.07
C LYS A 57 -19.51 13.15 8.15
N ALA A 58 -19.20 11.85 8.15
CA ALA A 58 -17.83 11.38 8.13
C ALA A 58 -17.10 11.80 6.84
N ILE A 59 -17.76 11.65 5.69
CA ILE A 59 -17.23 12.07 4.37
C ILE A 59 -17.03 13.59 4.32
N GLU A 60 -17.99 14.38 4.78
CA GLU A 60 -17.88 15.84 4.86
C GLU A 60 -16.72 16.28 5.75
N ASN A 61 -16.54 15.64 6.91
CA ASN A 61 -15.41 15.91 7.80
C ASN A 61 -14.07 15.59 7.16
N ILE A 62 -13.97 14.43 6.46
CA ILE A 62 -12.77 14.04 5.74
C ILE A 62 -12.45 15.03 4.62
N LEU A 63 -13.45 15.41 3.83
CA LEU A 63 -13.28 16.37 2.74
C LEU A 63 -12.79 17.72 3.28
N SER A 64 -13.43 18.22 4.33
CA SER A 64 -12.99 19.43 5.04
C SER A 64 -11.56 19.29 5.57
N GLY A 65 -11.20 18.13 6.14
CA GLY A 65 -9.86 17.86 6.63
C GLY A 65 -8.79 17.90 5.52
N ILE A 66 -9.10 17.39 4.31
CA ILE A 66 -8.21 17.51 3.15
C ILE A 66 -8.04 18.98 2.76
N GLU A 67 -9.14 19.73 2.65
CA GLU A 67 -9.13 21.15 2.25
C GLU A 67 -8.39 22.04 3.26
N ASN A 68 -8.48 21.73 4.55
CA ASN A 68 -7.82 22.46 5.64
C ASN A 68 -6.39 21.97 5.92
N ASN A 69 -5.84 21.03 5.13
CA ASN A 69 -4.51 20.43 5.35
C ASN A 69 -4.35 19.79 6.74
N GLU A 70 -5.41 19.16 7.25
CA GLU A 70 -5.39 18.45 8.53
C GLU A 70 -4.70 17.08 8.43
N PHE A 71 -4.57 16.53 7.21
CA PHE A 71 -3.81 15.31 6.98
C PHE A 71 -2.32 15.63 6.94
N LYS A 72 -1.55 14.97 7.81
CA LYS A 72 -0.12 15.18 7.98
C LYS A 72 0.66 13.96 7.54
N MET A 73 1.83 14.18 6.95
CA MET A 73 2.78 13.13 6.64
C MET A 73 3.66 12.87 7.85
N TYR A 74 3.67 11.63 8.30
CA TYR A 74 4.63 11.07 9.25
C TYR A 74 5.59 10.18 8.48
N LEU A 75 6.83 10.08 8.94
CA LEU A 75 7.83 9.20 8.33
C LEU A 75 8.19 8.07 9.30
N GLN A 76 8.11 6.84 8.83
CA GLN A 76 8.68 5.68 9.52
C GLN A 76 9.95 5.25 8.81
N PHE A 77 11.07 5.30 9.51
CA PHE A 77 12.37 5.04 8.93
C PHE A 77 12.63 3.57 8.67
N ILE A 78 13.36 3.32 7.58
CA ILE A 78 13.81 2.02 7.10
C ILE A 78 15.34 2.06 7.14
N VAL A 79 15.93 1.06 7.78
CA VAL A 79 17.38 0.96 7.96
C VAL A 79 17.97 -0.16 7.11
N ASP A 80 19.16 0.06 6.61
CA ASP A 80 19.97 -0.96 5.96
C ASP A 80 20.38 -2.03 6.98
N ASN A 81 20.13 -3.31 6.66
CA ASN A 81 20.36 -4.39 7.61
C ASN A 81 21.83 -4.63 7.94
N SER A 82 22.74 -4.33 7.02
CA SER A 82 24.19 -4.56 7.19
C SER A 82 24.86 -3.41 7.94
N THR A 83 24.57 -2.16 7.51
CA THR A 83 25.23 -0.95 8.05
C THR A 83 24.46 -0.30 9.17
N LYS A 84 23.20 -0.69 9.39
CA LYS A 84 22.24 -0.07 10.31
C LYS A 84 22.03 1.44 10.08
N LYS A 85 22.33 1.94 8.90
CA LYS A 85 22.08 3.34 8.51
C LYS A 85 20.67 3.52 8.01
N ILE A 86 20.09 4.68 8.27
CA ILE A 86 18.80 5.07 7.69
C ILE A 86 19.00 5.27 6.18
N MET A 87 18.21 4.55 5.36
CA MET A 87 18.28 4.59 3.90
C MET A 87 17.03 5.16 3.24
N SER A 88 15.89 4.97 3.88
CA SER A 88 14.60 5.43 3.37
C SER A 88 13.59 5.61 4.49
N ALA A 89 12.43 6.12 4.14
CA ALA A 89 11.29 6.22 5.05
C ALA A 89 9.99 5.99 4.30
N GLU A 90 9.02 5.38 4.96
CA GLU A 90 7.65 5.27 4.48
C GLU A 90 6.83 6.48 4.93
N ALA A 91 6.11 7.09 3.98
CA ALA A 91 5.19 8.19 4.23
C ALA A 91 3.84 7.65 4.70
N LEU A 92 3.57 7.85 5.97
CA LEU A 92 2.34 7.40 6.63
C LEU A 92 1.43 8.60 6.93
N SER A 93 0.18 8.52 6.50
CA SER A 93 -0.80 9.56 6.77
C SER A 93 -1.28 9.52 8.22
N ARG A 94 -1.48 10.71 8.80
CA ARG A 94 -2.17 10.91 10.09
C ARG A 94 -3.13 12.08 9.94
N TRP A 95 -4.33 11.93 10.43
CA TRP A 95 -5.31 13.01 10.44
C TRP A 95 -5.23 13.77 11.78
N ASP A 96 -4.71 14.98 11.74
CA ASP A 96 -4.70 15.90 12.87
C ASP A 96 -6.10 16.53 13.00
N ASN A 97 -7.03 15.73 13.56
CA ASN A 97 -8.43 16.09 13.64
C ASN A 97 -8.65 17.07 14.81
N PRO A 98 -9.23 18.28 14.57
CA PRO A 98 -9.39 19.28 15.61
C PRO A 98 -10.21 18.83 16.83
N GLN A 99 -11.06 17.81 16.68
CA GLN A 99 -11.92 17.32 17.76
C GLN A 99 -11.40 16.05 18.43
N LYS A 100 -10.62 15.23 17.69
CA LYS A 100 -10.20 13.89 18.12
C LYS A 100 -8.69 13.78 18.35
N GLY A 101 -7.91 14.83 18.00
CA GLY A 101 -6.45 14.77 17.96
C GLY A 101 -5.95 13.93 16.78
N VAL A 102 -4.76 13.34 16.91
CA VAL A 102 -4.13 12.55 15.84
C VAL A 102 -4.84 11.21 15.64
N VAL A 103 -5.43 11.02 14.47
CA VAL A 103 -6.21 9.83 14.08
C VAL A 103 -5.42 9.01 13.06
N GLY A 104 -5.33 7.69 13.27
CA GLY A 104 -4.63 6.77 12.37
C GLY A 104 -5.45 6.38 11.12
N PRO A 105 -4.78 5.85 10.07
CA PRO A 105 -5.37 5.58 8.75
C PRO A 105 -6.54 4.58 8.79
N GLY A 106 -6.53 3.61 9.69
CA GLY A 106 -7.62 2.63 9.81
C GLY A 106 -9.01 3.22 10.11
N HIS A 107 -9.10 4.52 10.49
CA HIS A 107 -10.36 5.18 10.78
C HIS A 107 -10.94 5.97 9.59
N TYR A 108 -10.17 6.19 8.51
CA TYR A 108 -10.62 7.05 7.42
C TYR A 108 -10.31 6.50 6.02
N ILE A 109 -9.29 5.65 5.85
CA ILE A 109 -8.91 5.14 4.51
C ILE A 109 -10.08 4.38 3.87
N GLY A 110 -10.72 3.43 4.57
CA GLY A 110 -11.87 2.71 4.03
C GLY A 110 -13.02 3.63 3.63
N ILE A 111 -13.31 4.68 4.42
CA ILE A 111 -14.33 5.68 4.08
C ILE A 111 -13.91 6.47 2.82
N MET A 112 -12.63 6.81 2.68
CA MET A 112 -12.11 7.49 1.50
C MET A 112 -12.19 6.62 0.24
N GLU A 113 -11.93 5.32 0.35
CA GLU A 113 -12.05 4.37 -0.76
C GLU A 113 -13.51 4.24 -1.21
N GLU A 114 -14.44 4.01 -0.27
CA GLU A 114 -15.87 3.87 -0.55
C GLU A 114 -16.49 5.15 -1.12
N SER A 115 -16.01 6.33 -0.68
CA SER A 115 -16.50 7.64 -1.13
C SER A 115 -15.78 8.19 -2.36
N GLY A 116 -14.71 7.53 -2.85
CA GLY A 116 -13.90 8.01 -3.97
C GLY A 116 -12.98 9.20 -3.63
N LEU A 117 -12.77 9.49 -2.35
CA LEU A 117 -11.86 10.55 -1.90
C LEU A 117 -10.41 10.10 -1.84
N ILE A 118 -10.15 8.78 -1.92
CA ILE A 118 -8.83 8.22 -1.69
C ILE A 118 -7.79 8.74 -2.70
N SER A 119 -8.14 8.90 -3.96
CA SER A 119 -7.21 9.43 -4.96
C SER A 119 -6.74 10.85 -4.63
N LYS A 120 -7.64 11.71 -4.12
CA LYS A 120 -7.25 13.05 -3.64
C LYS A 120 -6.22 12.97 -2.52
N HIS A 121 -6.41 12.03 -1.60
CA HIS A 121 -5.52 11.81 -0.47
C HIS A 121 -4.17 11.25 -0.93
N ASP A 122 -4.14 10.26 -1.83
CA ASP A 122 -2.90 9.67 -2.33
C ASP A 122 -2.04 10.73 -3.05
N TYR A 123 -2.64 11.56 -3.94
CA TYR A 123 -1.92 12.66 -4.58
C TYR A 123 -1.45 13.73 -3.59
N TYR A 124 -2.24 14.02 -2.57
CA TYR A 124 -1.84 14.96 -1.51
C TYR A 124 -0.62 14.45 -0.74
N MET A 125 -0.62 13.18 -0.31
CA MET A 125 0.52 12.56 0.37
C MET A 125 1.76 12.51 -0.52
N PHE A 126 1.59 12.18 -1.79
CA PHE A 126 2.66 12.21 -2.79
C PHE A 126 3.26 13.61 -2.96
N GLU A 127 2.43 14.66 -2.97
CA GLU A 127 2.91 16.03 -3.03
C GLU A 127 3.72 16.42 -1.79
N LEU A 128 3.28 16.00 -0.59
CA LEU A 128 4.04 16.22 0.64
C LEU A 128 5.42 15.56 0.58
N ALA A 129 5.51 14.33 0.04
CA ALA A 129 6.78 13.64 -0.14
C ALA A 129 7.69 14.36 -1.16
N CYS A 130 7.15 14.84 -2.28
CA CYS A 130 7.91 15.64 -3.25
C CYS A 130 8.49 16.91 -2.61
N ARG A 131 7.69 17.58 -1.79
CA ARG A 131 8.11 18.79 -1.05
C ARG A 131 9.23 18.47 -0.06
N GLN A 132 9.11 17.36 0.67
CA GLN A 132 10.12 16.93 1.64
C GLN A 132 11.45 16.57 0.96
N LEU A 133 11.41 15.81 -0.13
CA LEU A 133 12.61 15.46 -0.91
C LEU A 133 13.30 16.71 -1.49
N GLN A 134 12.53 17.70 -1.94
CA GLN A 134 13.09 18.99 -2.34
C GLN A 134 13.78 19.70 -1.16
N GLY A 135 13.15 19.68 0.04
CA GLY A 135 13.73 20.27 1.26
C GLY A 135 15.04 19.62 1.67
N TRP A 136 15.19 18.32 1.45
CA TRP A 136 16.42 17.60 1.76
C TRP A 136 17.52 17.72 0.71
N ARG A 137 17.22 18.27 -0.47
CA ARG A 137 18.20 18.44 -1.53
C ARG A 137 19.37 19.33 -1.10
N GLY A 138 20.60 18.85 -1.25
CA GLY A 138 21.82 19.55 -0.85
C GLY A 138 22.08 19.54 0.67
N THR A 139 21.29 18.84 1.45
CA THR A 139 21.53 18.56 2.88
C THR A 139 22.18 17.18 3.05
N GLN A 140 22.55 16.84 4.27
CA GLN A 140 23.06 15.50 4.62
C GLN A 140 21.99 14.40 4.45
N TYR A 141 20.70 14.75 4.27
CA TYR A 141 19.58 13.83 4.10
C TYR A 141 19.18 13.59 2.63
N GLN A 142 19.88 14.20 1.68
CA GLN A 142 19.55 14.13 0.25
C GLN A 142 19.50 12.72 -0.33
N ASP A 143 20.17 11.76 0.32
CA ASP A 143 20.22 10.37 -0.13
C ASP A 143 19.09 9.50 0.41
N ILE A 144 18.30 10.01 1.36
CA ILE A 144 17.16 9.31 1.91
C ILE A 144 16.01 9.33 0.89
N SER A 145 15.46 8.15 0.61
CA SER A 145 14.26 8.01 -0.23
C SER A 145 12.98 7.96 0.60
N ILE A 146 11.87 8.32 -0.04
CA ILE A 146 10.53 8.25 0.59
C ILE A 146 9.64 7.37 -0.28
N SER A 147 8.91 6.41 0.33
CA SER A 147 7.84 5.67 -0.32
C SER A 147 6.48 6.23 0.06
N CYS A 148 5.55 6.22 -0.89
CA CYS A 148 4.17 6.66 -0.72
C CYS A 148 3.20 5.56 -1.14
N ASN A 149 2.24 5.26 -0.29
CA ASN A 149 1.18 4.32 -0.58
C ASN A 149 0.24 4.86 -1.68
N PHE A 150 -0.06 4.01 -2.67
CA PHE A 150 -1.01 4.29 -3.73
C PHE A 150 -2.03 3.17 -3.82
N THR A 151 -3.30 3.53 -3.70
CA THR A 151 -4.36 2.55 -3.84
C THR A 151 -4.56 2.17 -5.31
N ARG A 152 -5.08 0.97 -5.53
CA ARG A 152 -5.48 0.51 -6.86
C ARG A 152 -6.48 1.47 -7.53
N ILE A 153 -7.35 2.10 -6.74
CA ILE A 153 -8.33 3.08 -7.23
C ILE A 153 -7.60 4.23 -7.92
N THR A 154 -6.61 4.80 -7.27
CA THR A 154 -5.79 5.91 -7.82
C THR A 154 -4.99 5.48 -9.03
N LEU A 155 -4.37 4.30 -8.98
CA LEU A 155 -3.60 3.76 -10.11
C LEU A 155 -4.48 3.38 -11.31
N SER A 156 -5.79 3.19 -11.13
CA SER A 156 -6.72 2.90 -12.22
C SER A 156 -7.31 4.16 -12.89
N GLU A 157 -6.96 5.36 -12.44
CA GLU A 157 -7.37 6.59 -13.10
C GLU A 157 -6.63 6.78 -14.44
N GLU A 158 -7.35 7.14 -15.49
CA GLU A 158 -6.77 7.34 -16.83
C GLU A 158 -5.75 8.49 -16.87
N ASP A 159 -5.95 9.51 -16.04
CA ASP A 159 -5.12 10.71 -15.92
C ASP A 159 -4.11 10.66 -14.75
N CYS A 160 -3.92 9.48 -14.13
CA CYS A 160 -3.00 9.31 -13.00
C CYS A 160 -1.59 9.83 -13.31
N ILE A 161 -1.04 9.45 -14.44
CA ILE A 161 0.33 9.81 -14.84
C ILE A 161 0.48 11.31 -15.08
N GLU A 162 -0.51 11.94 -15.71
CA GLU A 162 -0.55 13.38 -15.95
C GLU A 162 -0.58 14.16 -14.63
N LYS A 163 -1.36 13.70 -13.66
CA LYS A 163 -1.42 14.27 -12.30
C LYS A 163 -0.07 14.15 -11.59
N LEU A 164 0.54 12.96 -11.58
CA LEU A 164 1.87 12.76 -10.97
C LEU A 164 2.94 13.66 -11.60
N LYS A 165 2.97 13.78 -12.94
CA LYS A 165 3.88 14.70 -13.64
C LYS A 165 3.65 16.14 -13.21
N SER A 166 2.41 16.60 -13.22
CA SER A 166 2.03 17.97 -12.83
C SER A 166 2.45 18.29 -11.40
N ILE A 167 2.34 17.33 -10.48
CA ILE A 167 2.85 17.50 -9.12
C ILE A 167 4.37 17.61 -9.12
N CYS A 168 5.08 16.69 -9.78
CA CYS A 168 6.54 16.68 -9.82
C CYS A 168 7.16 17.91 -10.46
N GLU A 169 6.50 18.52 -11.43
CA GLU A 169 6.98 19.73 -12.12
C GLU A 169 7.08 20.95 -11.19
N ARG A 170 6.37 20.92 -10.07
CA ARG A 170 6.41 22.00 -9.06
C ARG A 170 7.60 21.89 -8.10
N TYR A 171 8.31 20.75 -8.10
CA TYR A 171 9.38 20.45 -7.15
C TYR A 171 10.64 19.97 -7.86
N THR A 172 11.80 20.28 -7.28
CA THR A 172 13.12 19.87 -7.82
C THR A 172 13.76 18.85 -6.89
N PHE A 173 13.74 17.57 -7.27
CA PHE A 173 14.36 16.47 -6.54
C PHE A 173 14.76 15.34 -7.50
N ASP A 174 15.57 14.39 -7.03
CA ASP A 174 15.87 13.17 -7.77
C ASP A 174 14.69 12.19 -7.67
N ARG A 175 14.03 11.91 -8.78
CA ARG A 175 12.82 11.04 -8.82
C ARG A 175 13.13 9.62 -8.37
N SER A 176 14.37 9.14 -8.45
CA SER A 176 14.76 7.82 -7.94
C SER A 176 14.70 7.72 -6.40
N LYS A 177 14.55 8.86 -5.72
CA LYS A 177 14.38 8.95 -4.27
C LYS A 177 12.90 8.86 -3.85
N LEU A 178 11.97 8.76 -4.80
CA LEU A 178 10.55 8.58 -4.52
C LEU A 178 10.10 7.21 -5.00
N ALA A 179 9.38 6.49 -4.14
CA ALA A 179 8.80 5.20 -4.45
C ALA A 179 7.27 5.25 -4.39
N ILE A 180 6.63 4.56 -5.34
CA ILE A 180 5.22 4.25 -5.32
C ILE A 180 5.06 2.87 -4.69
N GLU A 181 4.31 2.81 -3.60
CA GLU A 181 4.05 1.60 -2.85
C GLU A 181 2.66 1.08 -3.18
N ILE A 182 2.57 -0.18 -3.58
CA ILE A 182 1.34 -0.83 -4.01
C ILE A 182 1.14 -2.12 -3.23
N THR A 183 -0.08 -2.41 -2.82
CA THR A 183 -0.39 -3.64 -2.09
C THR A 183 -0.49 -4.85 -3.02
N GLU A 184 -0.36 -6.03 -2.45
CA GLU A 184 -0.57 -7.31 -3.13
C GLU A 184 -1.95 -7.37 -3.81
N ASP A 185 -3.01 -6.91 -3.13
CA ASP A 185 -4.39 -6.82 -3.65
C ASP A 185 -4.52 -5.92 -4.90
N ALA A 186 -3.66 -4.91 -5.01
CA ALA A 186 -3.65 -4.02 -6.17
C ALA A 186 -3.16 -4.74 -7.44
N ILE A 187 -2.27 -5.71 -7.28
CA ILE A 187 -1.74 -6.55 -8.36
C ILE A 187 -2.73 -7.64 -8.76
N GLU A 188 -3.40 -8.29 -7.79
CA GLU A 188 -4.29 -9.43 -8.04
C GLU A 188 -5.56 -9.06 -8.81
N LYS A 189 -6.15 -7.91 -8.47
CA LYS A 189 -7.40 -7.41 -9.06
C LYS A 189 -7.16 -6.46 -10.23
N ASP A 190 -6.07 -6.70 -10.96
CA ASP A 190 -5.52 -5.80 -11.96
C ASP A 190 -6.53 -5.35 -13.01
N THR A 191 -6.45 -4.05 -13.32
CA THR A 191 -6.99 -3.49 -14.56
C THR A 191 -5.81 -3.19 -15.48
N ASP A 192 -5.97 -3.37 -16.78
CA ASP A 192 -4.94 -3.00 -17.78
C ASP A 192 -4.40 -1.59 -17.58
N ILE A 193 -5.24 -0.69 -17.05
CA ILE A 193 -4.90 0.72 -16.76
C ILE A 193 -3.93 0.80 -15.57
N ALA A 194 -4.22 0.13 -14.44
CA ALA A 194 -3.36 0.18 -13.26
C ALA A 194 -1.97 -0.38 -13.58
N GLN A 195 -1.87 -1.53 -14.24
CA GLN A 195 -0.60 -2.12 -14.66
C GLN A 195 0.18 -1.18 -15.58
N LYS A 196 -0.50 -0.59 -16.58
CA LYS A 196 0.11 0.39 -17.47
C LYS A 196 0.65 1.59 -16.69
N ASN A 197 -0.13 2.12 -15.73
CA ASN A 197 0.27 3.28 -14.94
C ASN A 197 1.45 2.97 -14.01
N VAL A 198 1.51 1.78 -13.38
CA VAL A 198 2.69 1.35 -12.62
C VAL A 198 3.95 1.31 -13.50
N LYS A 199 3.87 0.74 -14.72
CA LYS A 199 4.98 0.75 -15.68
C LYS A 199 5.39 2.16 -16.09
N LEU A 200 4.42 3.07 -16.25
CA LEU A 200 4.71 4.48 -16.55
C LEU A 200 5.31 5.23 -15.35
N CYS A 201 4.92 4.94 -14.11
CA CYS A 201 5.57 5.45 -12.90
C CYS A 201 7.07 5.07 -12.88
N LYS A 202 7.38 3.81 -13.21
CA LYS A 202 8.76 3.36 -13.36
C LYS A 202 9.53 4.16 -14.43
N ASN A 203 8.90 4.42 -15.58
CA ASN A 203 9.51 5.21 -16.67
C ASN A 203 9.70 6.70 -16.29
N LEU A 204 8.94 7.21 -15.34
CA LEU A 204 9.14 8.55 -14.78
C LEU A 204 10.34 8.64 -13.82
N GLY A 205 10.96 7.50 -13.48
CA GLY A 205 12.11 7.39 -12.61
C GLY A 205 11.79 7.02 -11.17
N PHE A 206 10.49 6.75 -10.84
CA PHE A 206 10.11 6.30 -9.50
C PHE A 206 10.50 4.83 -9.27
N LYS A 207 10.74 4.46 -8.03
CA LYS A 207 10.83 3.07 -7.62
C LYS A 207 9.43 2.51 -7.37
N ILE A 208 9.27 1.21 -7.53
CA ILE A 208 8.00 0.50 -7.25
C ILE A 208 8.24 -0.47 -6.11
N TYR A 209 7.50 -0.30 -5.02
CA TYR A 209 7.52 -1.17 -3.85
C TYR A 209 6.24 -2.00 -3.83
N LEU A 210 6.39 -3.28 -3.55
CA LEU A 210 5.26 -4.18 -3.29
C LEU A 210 5.14 -4.39 -1.79
N ASP A 211 3.99 -4.00 -1.26
CA ASP A 211 3.66 -4.09 0.16
C ASP A 211 2.87 -5.35 0.50
N ASP A 212 2.91 -5.73 1.79
CA ASP A 212 2.12 -6.82 2.40
C ASP A 212 2.35 -8.20 1.77
N LEU A 213 3.56 -8.50 1.21
CA LEU A 213 3.81 -9.81 0.62
C LEU A 213 3.62 -10.95 1.64
N GLY A 214 2.65 -11.81 1.34
CA GLY A 214 2.29 -12.99 2.14
C GLY A 214 1.09 -12.81 3.04
N SER A 215 0.42 -11.66 3.02
CA SER A 215 -0.86 -11.41 3.70
C SER A 215 -2.06 -11.85 2.86
N GLY A 216 -1.92 -11.93 1.54
CA GLY A 216 -2.97 -12.22 0.56
C GLY A 216 -2.83 -13.55 -0.17
N TYR A 217 -3.54 -13.68 -1.29
CA TYR A 217 -3.57 -14.85 -2.18
C TYR A 217 -2.83 -14.61 -3.49
N THR A 218 -1.90 -13.65 -3.55
CA THR A 218 -1.26 -13.28 -4.81
C THR A 218 -0.50 -14.45 -5.42
N SER A 219 -0.72 -14.65 -6.70
CA SER A 219 0.08 -15.57 -7.48
C SER A 219 1.49 -15.01 -7.65
N LEU A 220 2.51 -15.78 -7.26
CA LEU A 220 3.92 -15.41 -7.48
C LEU A 220 4.23 -15.07 -8.96
N SER A 221 3.38 -15.52 -9.92
CA SER A 221 3.50 -15.14 -11.32
C SER A 221 3.35 -13.63 -11.55
N ASN A 222 2.54 -12.96 -10.74
CA ASN A 222 2.30 -11.52 -10.88
C ASN A 222 3.57 -10.70 -10.59
N LEU A 223 4.49 -11.21 -9.77
CA LEU A 223 5.79 -10.55 -9.53
C LEU A 223 6.62 -10.38 -10.82
N CYS A 224 6.41 -11.25 -11.81
CA CYS A 224 7.11 -11.17 -13.10
C CYS A 224 6.52 -10.10 -14.03
N ASP A 225 5.27 -9.70 -13.84
CA ASP A 225 4.54 -8.80 -14.75
C ASP A 225 4.70 -7.32 -14.37
N TYR A 226 5.12 -7.03 -13.15
CA TYR A 226 5.30 -5.70 -12.60
C TYR A 226 6.78 -5.34 -12.43
N PRO A 227 7.19 -4.08 -12.68
CA PRO A 227 8.57 -3.62 -12.55
C PRO A 227 8.93 -3.30 -11.09
N ILE A 228 8.79 -4.28 -10.20
CA ILE A 228 9.00 -4.13 -8.75
C ILE A 228 10.49 -4.02 -8.45
N ASP A 229 10.88 -3.05 -7.62
CA ASP A 229 12.25 -2.84 -7.15
C ASP A 229 12.47 -3.43 -5.75
N VAL A 230 11.43 -3.35 -4.92
CA VAL A 230 11.51 -3.73 -3.50
C VAL A 230 10.23 -4.47 -3.11
N VAL A 231 10.39 -5.51 -2.34
CA VAL A 231 9.30 -6.27 -1.74
C VAL A 231 9.34 -6.08 -0.23
N LYS A 232 8.20 -5.75 0.39
CA LYS A 232 8.05 -5.64 1.83
C LYS A 232 7.42 -6.94 2.35
N ILE A 233 8.13 -7.63 3.23
CA ILE A 233 7.65 -8.86 3.89
C ILE A 233 6.87 -8.44 5.13
N ASP A 234 5.60 -8.80 5.16
CA ASP A 234 4.69 -8.51 6.27
C ASP A 234 5.15 -9.15 7.59
N ARG A 235 4.81 -8.47 8.69
CA ARG A 235 5.08 -8.90 10.06
C ARG A 235 4.64 -10.33 10.35
N ASP A 236 3.54 -10.79 9.80
CA ASP A 236 3.01 -12.14 10.04
C ASP A 236 3.95 -13.24 9.56
N ILE A 237 4.70 -12.99 8.48
CA ILE A 237 5.76 -13.90 8.02
C ILE A 237 6.95 -13.88 8.98
N LEU A 238 7.37 -12.69 9.45
CA LEU A 238 8.44 -12.57 10.46
C LEU A 238 8.09 -13.34 11.74
N LEU A 239 6.87 -13.24 12.25
CA LEU A 239 6.43 -13.95 13.45
C LEU A 239 6.48 -15.48 13.29
N LYS A 240 6.28 -16.02 12.09
CA LYS A 240 6.40 -17.47 11.81
C LYS A 240 7.83 -17.98 11.90
N THR A 241 8.85 -17.12 11.88
CA THR A 241 10.28 -17.52 12.01
C THR A 241 10.63 -18.11 13.36
N SER A 242 9.74 -18.09 14.35
CA SER A 242 9.87 -18.85 15.60
C SER A 242 9.96 -20.37 15.36
N THR A 243 9.53 -20.87 14.21
CA THR A 243 9.63 -22.27 13.80
C THR A 243 10.66 -22.46 12.69
N LYS A 244 11.26 -23.68 12.60
CA LYS A 244 12.16 -24.00 11.50
C LYS A 244 11.52 -23.80 10.13
N ARG A 245 10.26 -24.29 9.95
CA ARG A 245 9.54 -24.16 8.69
C ARG A 245 9.26 -22.69 8.32
N GLY A 246 8.99 -21.85 9.31
CA GLY A 246 8.83 -20.41 9.11
C GLY A 246 10.13 -19.73 8.71
N LYS A 247 11.27 -20.13 9.31
CA LYS A 247 12.60 -19.63 8.88
C LYS A 247 12.92 -20.06 7.45
N ASP A 248 12.64 -21.31 7.09
CA ASP A 248 12.85 -21.83 5.73
C ASP A 248 11.97 -21.06 4.72
N LEU A 249 10.70 -20.74 5.07
CA LEU A 249 9.80 -19.93 4.25
C LEU A 249 10.35 -18.50 4.08
N PHE A 250 10.71 -17.83 5.17
CA PHE A 250 11.25 -16.47 5.16
C PHE A 250 12.50 -16.37 4.27
N SER A 251 13.46 -17.28 4.45
CA SER A 251 14.66 -17.34 3.64
C SER A 251 14.36 -17.63 2.15
N GLY A 252 13.36 -18.48 1.89
CA GLY A 252 12.90 -18.79 0.53
C GLY A 252 12.30 -17.60 -0.18
N ILE A 253 11.53 -16.75 0.53
CA ILE A 253 10.96 -15.52 -0.02
C ILE A 253 12.07 -14.52 -0.39
N ILE A 254 13.06 -14.32 0.51
CA ILE A 254 14.20 -13.44 0.24
C ILE A 254 14.98 -13.93 -1.00
N ALA A 255 15.29 -15.23 -1.05
CA ALA A 255 16.03 -15.79 -2.19
C ALA A 255 15.27 -15.64 -3.51
N LEU A 256 13.93 -15.79 -3.50
CA LEU A 256 13.09 -15.56 -4.66
C LEU A 256 13.14 -14.10 -5.11
N ALA A 257 12.95 -13.15 -4.18
CA ALA A 257 13.01 -11.71 -4.48
C ALA A 257 14.37 -11.34 -5.11
N HIS A 258 15.48 -11.78 -4.52
CA HIS A 258 16.82 -11.53 -5.05
C HIS A 258 17.04 -12.17 -6.43
N SER A 259 16.48 -13.35 -6.69
CA SER A 259 16.58 -13.99 -8.03
C SER A 259 15.86 -13.19 -9.12
N LEU A 260 14.89 -12.34 -8.73
CA LEU A 260 14.17 -11.41 -9.60
C LEU A 260 14.76 -9.99 -9.58
N ASN A 261 15.95 -9.79 -8.98
CA ASN A 261 16.62 -8.50 -8.80
C ASN A 261 15.81 -7.48 -7.99
N MET A 262 15.02 -7.96 -7.03
CA MET A 262 14.28 -7.14 -6.08
C MET A 262 15.02 -7.12 -4.74
N SER A 263 15.07 -5.97 -4.06
CA SER A 263 15.50 -5.89 -2.67
C SER A 263 14.34 -6.22 -1.72
N VAL A 264 14.66 -6.53 -0.47
CA VAL A 264 13.67 -6.96 0.53
C VAL A 264 13.72 -6.06 1.76
N ILE A 265 12.56 -5.55 2.17
CA ILE A 265 12.32 -4.91 3.46
C ILE A 265 11.58 -5.92 4.35
N CYS A 266 12.04 -6.15 5.57
CA CYS A 266 11.28 -6.86 6.58
C CYS A 266 10.60 -5.88 7.52
N GLU A 267 9.27 -5.99 7.64
CA GLU A 267 8.46 -5.11 8.45
C GLU A 267 8.14 -5.64 9.84
N GLY A 268 7.65 -4.75 10.71
CA GLY A 268 7.13 -5.10 12.03
C GLY A 268 8.16 -5.64 13.00
N VAL A 269 9.42 -5.23 12.86
CA VAL A 269 10.50 -5.60 13.79
C VAL A 269 10.34 -4.80 15.08
N GLU A 270 10.09 -5.50 16.19
CA GLU A 270 9.80 -4.89 17.50
C GLU A 270 10.79 -5.31 18.58
N THR A 271 11.50 -6.44 18.43
CA THR A 271 12.36 -7.01 19.47
C THR A 271 13.80 -7.19 19.02
N GLU A 272 14.72 -7.26 20.01
CA GLU A 272 16.14 -7.56 19.79
C GLU A 272 16.35 -8.93 19.14
N GLU A 273 15.53 -9.94 19.53
CA GLU A 273 15.63 -11.29 18.98
C GLU A 273 15.29 -11.28 17.48
N GLN A 274 14.27 -10.53 17.07
CA GLN A 274 13.91 -10.36 15.65
C GLN A 274 15.03 -9.63 14.89
N ASN A 275 15.58 -8.56 15.46
CA ASN A 275 16.68 -7.82 14.86
C ASN A 275 17.94 -8.68 14.69
N THR A 276 18.27 -9.51 15.69
CA THR A 276 19.39 -10.46 15.64
C THR A 276 19.18 -11.49 14.53
N LEU A 277 17.98 -12.07 14.43
CA LEU A 277 17.63 -13.02 13.39
C LEU A 277 17.79 -12.40 12.00
N LEU A 278 17.34 -11.14 11.82
CA LEU A 278 17.48 -10.43 10.55
C LEU A 278 18.94 -10.10 10.22
N SER A 279 19.76 -9.76 11.22
CA SER A 279 21.19 -9.51 11.02
C SER A 279 21.96 -10.73 10.53
N GLU A 280 21.46 -11.95 10.82
CA GLU A 280 21.99 -13.22 10.34
C GLU A 280 21.37 -13.66 9.00
N SER A 281 20.35 -12.95 8.52
CA SER A 281 19.65 -13.24 7.27
C SER A 281 20.22 -12.44 6.09
N SER A 282 19.78 -12.78 4.87
CA SER A 282 20.09 -12.00 3.66
C SER A 282 19.06 -10.89 3.39
N CYS A 283 18.25 -10.48 4.37
CA CYS A 283 17.32 -9.36 4.23
C CYS A 283 18.09 -8.05 4.06
N ASP A 284 17.68 -7.20 3.11
CA ASP A 284 18.43 -5.98 2.78
C ASP A 284 18.12 -4.85 3.76
N PHE A 285 16.82 -4.67 4.11
CA PHE A 285 16.36 -3.55 4.90
C PHE A 285 15.38 -3.98 5.99
N ILE A 286 15.27 -3.16 7.03
CA ILE A 286 14.44 -3.43 8.21
C ILE A 286 13.59 -2.21 8.52
N GLN A 287 12.31 -2.45 8.80
CA GLN A 287 11.37 -1.46 9.30
C GLN A 287 10.65 -1.97 10.55
N GLY A 288 10.54 -1.15 11.58
CA GLY A 288 9.80 -1.53 12.77
C GLY A 288 10.06 -0.65 13.99
N TRP A 289 9.26 -0.88 15.02
CA TRP A 289 9.31 -0.07 16.26
C TRP A 289 10.59 -0.31 17.07
N TYR A 290 11.32 -1.34 16.77
CA TYR A 290 12.66 -1.55 17.33
C TYR A 290 13.61 -0.40 16.99
N TYR A 291 13.47 0.19 15.79
CA TYR A 291 14.26 1.33 15.33
C TYR A 291 13.53 2.66 15.57
N ALA A 292 12.34 2.80 15.01
CA ALA A 292 11.52 4.00 15.17
C ALA A 292 10.03 3.71 14.93
N LYS A 293 9.18 4.43 15.64
CA LYS A 293 7.77 4.61 15.25
C LYS A 293 7.71 5.68 14.15
N ALA A 294 6.54 5.77 13.48
CA ALA A 294 6.30 6.90 12.59
C ALA A 294 6.37 8.22 13.35
N LEU A 295 7.20 9.15 12.86
CA LEU A 295 7.45 10.46 13.47
C LEU A 295 6.84 11.56 12.61
N PRO A 296 6.32 12.66 13.20
CA PRO A 296 5.95 13.85 12.47
C PRO A 296 7.18 14.48 11.83
N LEU A 297 7.00 15.21 10.73
CA LEU A 297 8.13 15.74 9.92
C LEU A 297 9.10 16.60 10.73
N GLU A 298 8.59 17.39 11.66
CA GLU A 298 9.37 18.26 12.53
C GLU A 298 10.32 17.53 13.49
N GLU A 299 10.07 16.25 13.76
CA GLU A 299 10.92 15.41 14.63
C GLU A 299 11.90 14.56 13.81
N CYS A 300 11.71 14.42 12.50
CA CYS A 300 12.48 13.48 11.68
C CYS A 300 13.96 13.80 11.62
N GLU A 301 14.33 15.07 11.39
CA GLU A 301 15.75 15.46 11.29
C GLU A 301 16.46 15.32 12.64
N ILE A 302 15.81 15.70 13.73
CA ILE A 302 16.33 15.55 15.11
C ILE A 302 16.57 14.06 15.40
N PHE A 303 15.63 13.21 15.03
CA PHE A 303 15.77 11.77 15.21
C PHE A 303 16.96 11.22 14.40
N MET A 304 17.08 11.57 13.13
CA MET A 304 18.16 11.11 12.25
C MET A 304 19.55 11.54 12.77
N GLU A 305 19.68 12.76 13.28
CA GLU A 305 20.94 13.24 13.89
C GLU A 305 21.30 12.42 15.14
N SER A 306 20.33 12.21 16.02
CA SER A 306 20.54 11.43 17.24
C SER A 306 20.84 9.96 16.96
N TYR A 307 20.17 9.38 15.98
CA TYR A 307 20.34 8.00 15.56
C TYR A 307 21.76 7.76 15.00
N ASN A 308 22.20 8.60 14.08
CA ASN A 308 23.54 8.52 13.51
C ASN A 308 24.64 8.68 14.59
N THR A 309 24.48 9.64 15.50
CA THR A 309 25.46 9.88 16.59
C THR A 309 25.58 8.67 17.53
N ASN A 310 24.48 7.97 17.81
CA ASN A 310 24.50 6.82 18.70
C ASN A 310 25.05 5.57 18.02
N ASN A 311 24.84 5.38 16.72
CA ASN A 311 25.40 4.26 15.97
C ASN A 311 26.93 4.39 15.80
N TYR A 312 27.46 5.60 15.59
CA TYR A 312 28.92 5.83 15.58
C TYR A 312 29.61 5.53 16.92
N LYS A 313 28.88 5.57 18.04
CA LYS A 313 29.44 5.22 19.37
C LYS A 313 29.42 3.73 19.69
N LYS A 314 28.72 2.90 18.90
CA LYS A 314 28.70 1.43 19.05
C LYS A 314 29.77 0.72 18.23
N GLU A 315 30.43 1.43 17.30
CA GLU A 315 31.51 0.89 16.45
C GLU A 315 32.93 1.09 17.05
N ASP A 316 33.07 1.86 18.17
CA ASP A 316 34.29 2.03 18.96
C ASP A 316 34.26 1.12 20.22
#